data_5b588dd86a6c9bfe99fe1e8605fe5c03
#
_entry.id   5b588dd86a6c9bfe99fe1e8605fe5c03
#
_cell.length_a   1.000
_cell.length_b   1.000
_cell.length_c   1.000
_cell.angle_alpha   90.00
_cell.angle_beta   90.00
_cell.angle_gamma   90.00
#
_symmetry.space_group_name_H-M   'P 1'
#
loop_
_entity.id
_entity.type
_entity.pdbx_description
1 polymer ?
#
loop_
_entity_poly.entity_id
_entity_poly.type
_entity_poly.pdbx_seq_one_letter_code
_entity_poly.pdbx_strand_id
1 'polypeptide(L)'
;MRAVRLRIGGRVQGVGYRAWAMQMAARFGVRGWVRNRADGTVEALVIGEEPALAAMVEACRGGPRAAKVGDVAISEAEDDGSADFTVRPTV
;
A
#
# COMPACT_ATOMS: atom_id res chain seq x y z
N MET A 1 -1.98 0.29 -17.93
CA MET A 1 -2.00 0.18 -16.46
C MET A 1 -0.58 0.17 -15.93
N ARG A 2 -0.38 0.70 -14.76
CA ARG A 2 0.94 0.85 -14.17
C ARG A 2 0.98 0.23 -12.78
N ALA A 3 2.15 -0.24 -12.36
CA ALA A 3 2.34 -0.79 -11.03
C ALA A 3 3.51 -0.10 -10.32
N VAL A 4 3.36 0.15 -9.03
CA VAL A 4 4.43 0.67 -8.19
C VAL A 4 4.51 -0.14 -6.90
N ARG A 5 5.72 -0.21 -6.35
CA ARG A 5 5.94 -0.80 -5.03
C ARG A 5 6.20 0.32 -4.03
N LEU A 6 5.54 0.24 -2.89
CA LEU A 6 5.71 1.19 -1.81
C LEU A 6 6.38 0.50 -0.62
N ARG A 7 7.34 1.18 -0.01
CA ARG A 7 7.87 0.81 1.29
C ARG A 7 7.59 1.95 2.25
N ILE A 8 6.81 1.68 3.26
CA ILE A 8 6.25 2.70 4.15
C ILE A 8 6.87 2.52 5.53
N GLY A 9 7.59 3.53 5.99
CA GLY A 9 8.25 3.54 7.28
C GLY A 9 7.56 4.47 8.26
N GLY A 10 7.92 4.31 9.52
CA GLY A 10 7.36 5.07 10.62
C GLY A 10 6.53 4.17 11.53
N ARG A 11 5.56 4.76 12.22
CA ARG A 11 4.65 3.99 13.08
C ARG A 11 3.49 3.50 12.24
N VAL A 12 3.68 2.36 11.59
CA VAL A 12 2.74 1.83 10.58
C VAL A 12 2.28 0.40 10.85
N GLN A 13 2.87 -0.29 11.83
CA GLN A 13 2.41 -1.61 12.26
C GLN A 13 1.67 -1.50 13.59
N GLY A 14 0.68 -2.37 13.79
CA GLY A 14 -0.14 -2.35 14.99
C GLY A 14 -1.12 -1.19 15.07
N VAL A 15 -1.39 -0.53 13.94
CA VAL A 15 -2.25 0.65 13.86
C VAL A 15 -3.39 0.47 12.85
N GLY A 16 -3.57 -0.75 12.32
CA GLY A 16 -4.62 -1.05 11.36
C GLY A 16 -4.29 -0.64 9.93
N TYR A 17 -3.02 -0.46 9.60
CA TYR A 17 -2.61 0.04 8.29
C TYR A 17 -3.06 -0.87 7.15
N ARG A 18 -2.87 -2.18 7.29
CA ARG A 18 -3.20 -3.14 6.22
C ARG A 18 -4.70 -3.18 5.94
N ALA A 19 -5.52 -3.23 6.97
CA ALA A 19 -6.98 -3.22 6.80
C ALA A 19 -7.46 -1.91 6.18
N TRP A 20 -6.88 -0.80 6.62
CA TRP A 20 -7.16 0.51 6.06
C TRP A 20 -6.76 0.57 4.57
N ALA A 21 -5.59 0.03 4.23
CA ALA A 21 -5.12 0.01 2.84
C ALA A 21 -6.07 -0.77 1.93
N MET A 22 -6.61 -1.90 2.40
CA MET A 22 -7.62 -2.65 1.65
C MET A 22 -8.87 -1.82 1.37
N GLN A 23 -9.34 -1.07 2.35
CA GLN A 23 -10.50 -0.19 2.18
C GLN A 23 -10.22 0.90 1.15
N MET A 24 -9.06 1.51 1.23
CA MET A 24 -8.68 2.57 0.28
C MET A 24 -8.50 2.01 -1.13
N ALA A 25 -7.92 0.83 -1.26
CA ALA A 25 -7.75 0.18 -2.55
C ALA A 25 -9.10 -0.10 -3.22
N ALA A 26 -10.08 -0.57 -2.46
CA ALA A 26 -11.44 -0.79 -2.96
C ALA A 26 -12.06 0.53 -3.41
N ARG A 27 -11.85 1.59 -2.65
CA ARG A 27 -12.38 2.92 -2.94
C ARG A 27 -11.81 3.50 -4.24
N PHE A 28 -10.51 3.34 -4.46
CA PHE A 28 -9.85 3.89 -5.65
C PHE A 28 -9.86 2.92 -6.84
N GLY A 29 -10.20 1.66 -6.62
CA GLY A 29 -10.23 0.67 -7.69
C GLY A 29 -8.87 0.18 -8.11
N VAL A 30 -7.92 0.07 -7.19
CA VAL A 30 -6.59 -0.47 -7.48
C VAL A 30 -6.48 -1.92 -7.06
N ARG A 31 -5.56 -2.65 -7.68
CA ARG A 31 -5.23 -4.05 -7.41
C ARG A 31 -3.88 -4.14 -6.73
N GLY A 32 -3.54 -5.30 -6.23
CA GLY A 32 -2.24 -5.58 -5.65
C GLY A 32 -2.34 -6.23 -4.28
N TRP A 33 -1.48 -5.83 -3.38
CA TRP A 33 -1.42 -6.41 -2.04
C TRP A 33 -0.67 -5.49 -1.07
N VAL A 34 -0.82 -5.79 0.21
CA VAL A 34 -0.13 -5.09 1.30
C VAL A 34 0.29 -6.10 2.36
N ARG A 35 1.45 -5.91 2.95
CA ARG A 35 1.96 -6.77 4.02
C ARG A 35 2.88 -6.01 4.96
N ASN A 36 2.99 -6.52 6.18
CA ASN A 36 4.03 -6.08 7.11
C ASN A 36 5.35 -6.75 6.76
N ARG A 37 6.45 -6.11 7.10
CA ARG A 37 7.78 -6.70 7.03
C ARG A 37 8.38 -6.79 8.43
N ALA A 38 9.30 -7.74 8.59
CA ALA A 38 9.96 -7.97 9.89
C ALA A 38 10.74 -6.74 10.38
N ASP A 39 11.16 -5.87 9.46
CA ASP A 39 11.89 -4.65 9.79
C ASP A 39 11.01 -3.50 10.30
N GLY A 40 9.71 -3.74 10.48
CA GLY A 40 8.78 -2.74 10.97
C GLY A 40 8.09 -1.91 9.89
N THR A 41 8.48 -2.06 8.63
CA THR A 41 7.84 -1.34 7.52
C THR A 41 6.60 -2.07 7.02
N VAL A 42 5.78 -1.35 6.26
CA VAL A 42 4.70 -1.91 5.46
C VAL A 42 5.11 -1.84 4.00
N GLU A 43 4.86 -2.89 3.27
CA GLU A 43 5.15 -2.96 1.84
C GLU A 43 3.85 -3.17 1.08
N ALA A 44 3.69 -2.48 -0.04
CA ALA A 44 2.51 -2.62 -0.88
C ALA A 44 2.89 -2.64 -2.36
N LEU A 45 2.18 -3.45 -3.11
CA LEU A 45 2.15 -3.39 -4.56
C LEU A 45 0.81 -2.76 -4.96
N VAL A 46 0.86 -1.70 -5.74
CA VAL A 46 -0.35 -0.99 -6.18
C VAL A 46 -0.37 -0.97 -7.70
N ILE A 47 -1.44 -1.47 -8.27
CA ILE A 47 -1.63 -1.61 -9.72
C ILE A 47 -2.92 -0.89 -10.09
N GLY A 48 -2.86 0.01 -11.04
CA GLY A 48 -4.05 0.72 -11.48
C GLY A 48 -3.78 1.74 -12.58
N GLU A 49 -4.84 2.37 -13.01
CA GLU A 49 -4.77 3.52 -13.91
C GLU A 49 -4.14 4.70 -13.18
N GLU A 50 -3.50 5.57 -13.93
CA GLU A 50 -2.69 6.65 -13.38
C GLU A 50 -3.40 7.49 -12.30
N PRO A 51 -4.64 7.97 -12.49
CA PRO A 51 -5.32 8.77 -11.45
C PRO A 51 -5.59 7.97 -10.18
N ALA A 52 -6.01 6.72 -10.31
CA ALA A 52 -6.29 5.85 -9.16
C ALA A 52 -5.01 5.50 -8.42
N LEU A 53 -3.95 5.20 -9.17
CA LEU A 53 -2.64 4.90 -8.61
C LEU A 53 -2.11 6.08 -7.80
N ALA A 54 -2.15 7.28 -8.37
CA ALA A 54 -1.70 8.49 -7.69
C ALA A 54 -2.49 8.76 -6.42
N ALA A 55 -3.82 8.57 -6.46
CA ALA A 55 -4.68 8.76 -5.30
C ALA A 55 -4.33 7.77 -4.18
N MET A 56 -4.08 6.50 -4.53
CA MET A 56 -3.70 5.49 -3.56
C MET A 56 -2.34 5.78 -2.92
N VAL A 57 -1.36 6.17 -3.71
CA VAL A 57 -0.03 6.53 -3.21
C VAL A 57 -0.13 7.71 -2.25
N GLU A 58 -0.87 8.73 -2.62
CA GLU A 58 -1.05 9.90 -1.77
C GLU A 58 -1.76 9.55 -0.46
N ALA A 59 -2.79 8.70 -0.52
CA ALA A 59 -3.47 8.22 0.69
C ALA A 59 -2.50 7.48 1.60
N CYS A 60 -1.62 6.65 1.04
CA CYS A 60 -0.64 5.89 1.81
C CYS A 60 0.36 6.77 2.56
N ARG A 61 0.63 7.98 2.09
CA ARG A 61 1.51 8.93 2.78
C ARG A 61 0.93 9.40 4.10
N GLY A 62 -0.39 9.47 4.21
CA GLY A 62 -1.07 9.82 5.46
C GLY A 62 -1.34 8.60 6.33
N GLY A 63 -1.78 7.53 5.72
CA GLY A 63 -2.16 6.31 6.42
C GLY A 63 -3.44 6.48 7.22
N PRO A 64 -3.82 5.46 8.00
CA PRO A 64 -4.94 5.56 8.91
C PRO A 64 -4.65 6.51 10.07
N ARG A 65 -5.70 6.87 10.78
CA ARG A 65 -5.65 7.89 11.83
C ARG A 65 -4.59 7.61 12.90
N ALA A 66 -4.40 6.34 13.28
CA ALA A 66 -3.48 5.96 14.33
C ALA A 66 -2.04 5.81 13.84
N ALA A 67 -1.80 5.88 12.54
CA ALA A 67 -0.46 5.75 11.98
C ALA A 67 0.28 7.09 12.02
N LYS A 68 1.62 6.98 12.06
CA LYS A 68 2.51 8.11 11.83
C LYS A 68 3.49 7.69 10.75
N VAL A 69 3.21 8.08 9.52
CA VAL A 69 4.05 7.75 8.39
C VAL A 69 5.27 8.66 8.41
N GLY A 70 6.46 8.07 8.45
CA GLY A 70 7.72 8.80 8.42
C GLY A 70 8.20 9.05 7.00
N ASP A 71 8.20 7.98 6.18
CA ASP A 71 8.64 8.07 4.80
C ASP A 71 7.92 7.04 3.95
N VAL A 72 7.87 7.31 2.66
CA VAL A 72 7.33 6.38 1.65
C VAL A 72 8.32 6.33 0.50
N ALA A 73 8.95 5.17 0.31
CA ALA A 73 9.82 4.93 -0.83
C ALA A 73 8.97 4.30 -1.93
N ILE A 74 9.06 4.86 -3.13
CA ILE A 74 8.28 4.43 -4.28
C ILE A 74 9.23 3.94 -5.36
N SER A 75 8.97 2.77 -5.91
CA SER A 75 9.72 2.24 -7.04
C SER A 75 8.78 1.65 -8.07
N GLU A 76 9.21 1.65 -9.33
CA GLU A 76 8.45 0.99 -10.39
C GLU A 76 8.42 -0.50 -10.12
N ALA A 77 7.29 -1.12 -10.45
CA ALA A 77 7.09 -2.56 -10.30
C ALA A 77 6.33 -3.08 -11.51
N GLU A 78 6.20 -4.40 -11.58
CA GLU A 78 5.43 -5.05 -12.62
C GLU A 78 4.09 -5.51 -12.07
N ASP A 79 3.08 -5.50 -12.94
CA ASP A 79 1.78 -6.09 -12.63
C ASP A 79 1.99 -7.59 -12.43
N ASP A 80 1.71 -8.07 -11.24
CA ASP A 80 1.90 -9.49 -10.88
C ASP A 80 0.67 -10.34 -11.16
N GLY A 81 -0.34 -9.77 -11.80
CA GLY A 81 -1.58 -10.48 -12.12
C GLY A 81 -2.58 -10.52 -10.98
N SER A 82 -2.34 -9.81 -9.87
CA SER A 82 -3.31 -9.74 -8.77
C SER A 82 -4.68 -9.30 -9.28
N ALA A 83 -5.72 -10.08 -8.97
CA ALA A 83 -7.09 -9.77 -9.39
C ALA A 83 -7.73 -8.72 -8.49
N ASP A 84 -7.38 -8.74 -7.21
CA ASP A 84 -7.92 -7.88 -6.17
C ASP A 84 -6.80 -7.22 -5.39
N PHE A 85 -7.15 -6.49 -4.34
CA PHE A 85 -6.18 -5.99 -3.38
C PHE A 85 -6.31 -6.81 -2.09
N THR A 86 -5.24 -7.49 -1.70
CA THR A 86 -5.26 -8.46 -0.61
C THR A 86 -4.20 -8.16 0.43
N VAL A 87 -4.39 -8.68 1.65
CA VAL A 87 -3.38 -8.66 2.69
C VAL A 87 -2.59 -9.97 2.60
N ARG A 88 -1.26 -9.86 2.58
CA ARG A 88 -0.36 -11.01 2.55
C ARG A 88 0.34 -11.19 3.89
N PRO A 89 0.86 -12.40 4.18
CA PRO A 89 1.61 -12.64 5.42
C PRO A 89 2.86 -11.77 5.53
N THR A 90 3.28 -11.53 6.76
CA THR A 90 4.52 -10.80 7.08
C THR A 90 5.76 -11.54 6.56
N VAL A 91 6.69 -10.81 6.04
CA VAL A 91 7.97 -11.36 5.56
C VAL A 91 9.16 -10.67 6.21
#